data_717e374258e001a8c52b854de6c9cefa
#
_entry.id   717e374258e001a8c52b854de6c9cefa
#
_cell.length_a   1.000
_cell.length_b   1.000
_cell.length_c   1.000
_cell.angle_alpha   90.00
_cell.angle_beta   90.00
_cell.angle_gamma   90.00
#
_symmetry.space_group_name_H-M   'P 1'
#
loop_
_entity.id
_entity.type
_entity.pdbx_description
1 polymer ?
#
loop_
_entity_poly.entity_id
_entity_poly.type
_entity_poly.pdbx_seq_one_letter_code
_entity_poly.pdbx_strand_id
1 'polypeptide(L)'
;MARNLMIQGTMSNAGKSIITAGILRVLKQDGYSVAPFKSQNMALNSYITADGLEMGRAQVMQAEAAGIYPCVEMNPILLKPTSDVGSQVIVNGTPLKNMPAKEYFQYKKQLIPDILAAYDKLASQYDIIVLEGAGSPAEINLKKDDIVNMGMAKLVDAPVLLVGDIDRGGVFAQLVGTIMLLEEEERRRVKGLVMNKFRGDKRILEPGIKQLYDICPIPVAGVIPYVKLDIDDEDSLASRIEPSACNKHMNNTESSTVPLIICQVSSST
;
A
#
# COMPACT_ATOMS: atom_id res chain seq x y z
N MET A 1 -4.03 -22.36 -1.24
CA MET A 1 -4.36 -20.93 -1.49
C MET A 1 -3.38 -20.08 -0.70
N ALA A 2 -2.86 -19.02 -1.32
CA ALA A 2 -2.01 -18.05 -0.65
C ALA A 2 -2.74 -17.41 0.55
N ARG A 3 -1.99 -17.03 1.58
CA ARG A 3 -2.50 -16.16 2.65
C ARG A 3 -2.44 -14.71 2.17
N ASN A 4 -3.34 -13.88 2.69
CA ASN A 4 -3.43 -12.48 2.32
C ASN A 4 -3.15 -11.57 3.51
N LEU A 5 -2.57 -10.41 3.23
CA LEU A 5 -2.51 -9.28 4.13
C LEU A 5 -2.65 -8.00 3.30
N MET A 6 -3.53 -7.09 3.68
CA MET A 6 -3.70 -5.84 2.95
C MET A 6 -3.33 -4.63 3.80
N ILE A 7 -2.53 -3.76 3.23
CA ILE A 7 -2.11 -2.49 3.84
C ILE A 7 -2.95 -1.37 3.24
N GLN A 8 -3.77 -0.72 4.08
CA GLN A 8 -4.54 0.45 3.70
C GLN A 8 -4.08 1.67 4.52
N GLY A 9 -4.35 2.87 4.06
CA GLY A 9 -3.95 4.09 4.76
C GLY A 9 -5.13 5.00 5.02
N THR A 10 -5.05 5.80 6.07
CA THR A 10 -6.03 6.85 6.35
C THR A 10 -6.00 7.98 5.32
N MET A 11 -4.94 8.05 4.51
CA MET A 11 -4.71 9.08 3.50
C MET A 11 -3.62 8.64 2.50
N SER A 12 -3.48 9.39 1.40
CA SER A 12 -2.30 9.32 0.54
C SER A 12 -1.05 9.68 1.34
N ASN A 13 0.11 9.12 0.95
CA ASN A 13 1.40 9.36 1.60
C ASN A 13 1.48 8.95 3.09
N ALA A 14 0.53 8.16 3.61
CA ALA A 14 0.64 7.58 4.95
C ALA A 14 1.80 6.58 5.08
N GLY A 15 2.42 6.19 3.96
CA GLY A 15 3.57 5.28 3.89
C GLY A 15 3.20 3.83 3.61
N LYS A 16 2.04 3.59 2.99
CA LYS A 16 1.59 2.24 2.61
C LYS A 16 2.63 1.46 1.84
N SER A 17 3.19 2.04 0.78
CA SER A 17 4.13 1.36 -0.14
C SER A 17 5.40 0.91 0.57
N ILE A 18 5.95 1.77 1.43
CA ILE A 18 7.14 1.45 2.24
C ILE A 18 6.85 0.34 3.26
N ILE A 19 5.71 0.43 3.94
CA ILE A 19 5.30 -0.61 4.92
C ILE A 19 5.07 -1.94 4.21
N THR A 20 4.43 -1.93 3.05
CA THR A 20 4.25 -3.12 2.21
C THR A 20 5.59 -3.74 1.84
N ALA A 21 6.54 -2.94 1.36
CA ALA A 21 7.91 -3.39 1.04
C ALA A 21 8.62 -3.97 2.27
N GLY A 22 8.52 -3.29 3.43
CA GLY A 22 9.11 -3.76 4.68
C GLY A 22 8.54 -5.10 5.14
N ILE A 23 7.22 -5.27 5.08
CA ILE A 23 6.54 -6.53 5.44
C ILE A 23 6.96 -7.65 4.48
N LEU A 24 6.99 -7.39 3.16
CA LEU A 24 7.47 -8.36 2.17
C LEU A 24 8.91 -8.80 2.46
N ARG A 25 9.80 -7.86 2.79
CA ARG A 25 11.19 -8.16 3.16
C ARG A 25 11.27 -9.05 4.40
N VAL A 26 10.53 -8.74 5.45
CA VAL A 26 10.51 -9.52 6.70
C VAL A 26 9.99 -10.94 6.42
N LEU A 27 8.85 -11.06 5.76
CA LEU A 27 8.28 -12.37 5.44
C LEU A 27 9.23 -13.21 4.56
N LYS A 28 9.94 -12.56 3.63
CA LYS A 28 10.98 -13.22 2.83
C LYS A 28 12.14 -13.72 3.69
N GLN A 29 12.59 -12.92 4.67
CA GLN A 29 13.64 -13.31 5.62
C GLN A 29 13.21 -14.46 6.52
N ASP A 30 11.92 -14.53 6.85
CA ASP A 30 11.31 -15.63 7.61
C ASP A 30 11.11 -16.92 6.77
N GLY A 31 11.51 -16.89 5.48
CA GLY A 31 11.51 -18.07 4.60
C GLY A 31 10.23 -18.27 3.78
N TYR A 32 9.29 -17.35 3.79
CA TYR A 32 8.09 -17.43 2.94
C TYR A 32 8.37 -16.97 1.52
N SER A 33 7.68 -17.59 0.55
CA SER A 33 7.57 -17.05 -0.79
C SER A 33 6.46 -16.00 -0.82
N VAL A 34 6.80 -14.77 -1.20
CA VAL A 34 5.89 -13.61 -1.06
C VAL A 34 5.87 -12.77 -2.33
N ALA A 35 4.71 -12.17 -2.63
CA ALA A 35 4.59 -11.23 -3.73
C ALA A 35 3.74 -10.01 -3.33
N PRO A 36 4.04 -8.80 -3.87
CA PRO A 36 3.20 -7.64 -3.74
C PRO A 36 2.00 -7.72 -4.69
N PHE A 37 0.91 -7.02 -4.35
CA PHE A 37 -0.21 -6.82 -5.23
C PHE A 37 -0.87 -5.47 -5.00
N LYS A 38 -1.11 -4.72 -6.06
CA LYS A 38 -1.92 -3.51 -6.03
C LYS A 38 -2.85 -3.51 -7.24
N SER A 39 -4.12 -3.73 -7.01
CA SER A 39 -5.12 -3.91 -8.08
C SER A 39 -5.12 -2.76 -9.07
N GLN A 40 -5.01 -1.52 -8.59
CA GLN A 40 -4.91 -0.32 -9.41
C GLN A 40 -3.89 0.64 -8.80
N ASN A 41 -2.99 1.16 -9.62
CA ASN A 41 -2.12 2.28 -9.27
C ASN A 41 -2.42 3.49 -10.15
N MET A 42 -2.16 4.69 -9.63
CA MET A 42 -2.18 5.94 -10.39
C MET A 42 -0.81 6.59 -10.24
N ALA A 43 0.00 6.58 -11.28
CA ALA A 43 1.35 7.13 -11.26
C ALA A 43 1.77 7.62 -12.65
N LEU A 44 2.54 8.69 -12.71
CA LEU A 44 3.22 9.13 -13.93
C LEU A 44 4.47 8.28 -14.19
N ASN A 45 5.18 7.92 -13.12
CA ASN A 45 6.37 7.08 -13.20
C ASN A 45 5.99 5.61 -13.30
N SER A 46 6.35 5.00 -14.41
CA SER A 46 6.13 3.59 -14.68
C SER A 46 7.46 2.86 -14.91
N TYR A 47 7.39 1.56 -14.94
CA TYR A 47 8.49 0.66 -15.21
C TYR A 47 8.10 -0.27 -16.36
N ILE A 48 9.05 -0.58 -17.23
CA ILE A 48 8.85 -1.58 -18.30
C ILE A 48 9.51 -2.88 -17.85
N THR A 49 8.71 -3.93 -17.75
CA THR A 49 9.18 -5.27 -17.40
C THR A 49 10.07 -5.87 -18.50
N ALA A 50 10.74 -6.98 -18.20
CA ALA A 50 11.56 -7.69 -19.18
C ALA A 50 10.77 -8.14 -20.42
N ASP A 51 9.46 -8.38 -20.26
CA ASP A 51 8.53 -8.75 -21.34
C ASP A 51 8.00 -7.54 -22.13
N GLY A 52 8.49 -6.32 -21.83
CA GLY A 52 8.07 -5.09 -22.52
C GLY A 52 6.72 -4.54 -22.06
N LEU A 53 6.20 -4.98 -20.92
CA LEU A 53 4.92 -4.59 -20.35
C LEU A 53 5.09 -3.50 -19.30
N GLU A 54 4.08 -2.64 -19.13
CA GLU A 54 4.16 -1.46 -18.26
C GLU A 54 3.46 -1.68 -16.91
N MET A 55 4.13 -1.33 -15.79
CA MET A 55 3.58 -1.41 -14.44
C MET A 55 4.00 -0.25 -13.55
N GLY A 56 3.35 -0.09 -12.40
CA GLY A 56 3.67 0.94 -11.41
C GLY A 56 5.04 0.69 -10.73
N ARG A 57 5.83 1.75 -10.58
CA ARG A 57 7.19 1.66 -10.02
C ARG A 57 7.22 1.24 -8.55
N ALA A 58 6.19 1.55 -7.77
CA ALA A 58 6.07 1.11 -6.39
C ALA A 58 6.07 -0.41 -6.25
N GLN A 59 5.37 -1.11 -7.12
CA GLN A 59 5.31 -2.57 -7.09
C GLN A 59 6.62 -3.20 -7.54
N VAL A 60 7.42 -2.50 -8.34
CA VAL A 60 8.81 -2.89 -8.67
C VAL A 60 9.68 -2.88 -7.41
N MET A 61 9.69 -1.77 -6.66
CA MET A 61 10.39 -1.67 -5.38
C MET A 61 9.94 -2.76 -4.38
N GLN A 62 8.66 -3.05 -4.34
CA GLN A 62 8.10 -4.10 -3.47
C GLN A 62 8.52 -5.50 -3.93
N ALA A 63 8.59 -5.76 -5.23
CA ALA A 63 9.11 -7.00 -5.79
C ALA A 63 10.60 -7.18 -5.46
N GLU A 64 11.39 -6.12 -5.59
CA GLU A 64 12.81 -6.11 -5.18
C GLU A 64 12.96 -6.39 -3.67
N ALA A 65 12.11 -5.79 -2.83
CA ALA A 65 12.07 -6.08 -1.40
C ALA A 65 11.76 -7.56 -1.12
N ALA A 66 10.86 -8.17 -1.88
CA ALA A 66 10.54 -9.59 -1.83
C ALA A 66 11.63 -10.49 -2.43
N GLY A 67 12.61 -9.93 -3.15
CA GLY A 67 13.67 -10.66 -3.85
C GLY A 67 13.15 -11.46 -5.06
N ILE A 68 12.17 -10.92 -5.78
CA ILE A 68 11.56 -11.50 -6.97
C ILE A 68 11.59 -10.52 -8.14
N TYR A 69 11.47 -11.01 -9.36
CA TYR A 69 11.36 -10.15 -10.53
C TYR A 69 9.96 -9.52 -10.62
N PRO A 70 9.88 -8.21 -10.97
CA PRO A 70 8.59 -7.56 -11.15
C PRO A 70 7.87 -8.11 -12.37
N CYS A 71 6.56 -8.32 -12.24
CA CYS A 71 5.68 -8.72 -13.32
C CYS A 71 4.36 -7.95 -13.24
N VAL A 72 3.66 -7.81 -14.36
CA VAL A 72 2.48 -6.95 -14.48
C VAL A 72 1.31 -7.43 -13.64
N GLU A 73 1.25 -8.69 -13.30
CA GLU A 73 0.26 -9.25 -12.40
C GLU A 73 0.28 -8.60 -11.01
N MET A 74 1.42 -8.03 -10.60
CA MET A 74 1.55 -7.30 -9.33
C MET A 74 0.82 -5.95 -9.35
N ASN A 75 0.56 -5.40 -10.56
CA ASN A 75 -0.18 -4.16 -10.77
C ASN A 75 -0.97 -4.22 -12.08
N PRO A 76 -2.09 -4.98 -12.13
CA PRO A 76 -2.82 -5.22 -13.37
C PRO A 76 -3.43 -3.96 -13.99
N ILE A 77 -3.79 -2.95 -13.17
CA ILE A 77 -4.36 -1.70 -13.67
C ILE A 77 -3.44 -0.54 -13.30
N LEU A 78 -2.95 0.17 -14.30
CA LEU A 78 -2.18 1.40 -14.13
C LEU A 78 -2.89 2.56 -14.83
N LEU A 79 -3.11 3.64 -14.10
CA LEU A 79 -3.65 4.90 -14.62
C LEU A 79 -2.54 5.92 -14.72
N LYS A 80 -2.29 6.43 -15.93
CA LYS A 80 -1.35 7.54 -16.16
C LYS A 80 -2.15 8.81 -16.45
N PRO A 81 -2.15 9.79 -15.54
CA PRO A 81 -2.81 11.07 -15.77
C PRO A 81 -2.31 11.71 -17.08
N THR A 82 -3.22 12.07 -17.98
CA THR A 82 -2.91 12.72 -19.26
C THR A 82 -3.38 14.17 -19.29
N SER A 83 -4.31 14.52 -18.39
CA SER A 83 -4.88 15.86 -18.21
C SER A 83 -5.51 15.94 -16.81
N ASP A 84 -5.99 17.12 -16.45
CA ASP A 84 -6.68 17.33 -15.16
C ASP A 84 -7.94 16.46 -14.97
N VAL A 85 -8.50 15.93 -16.06
CA VAL A 85 -9.78 15.21 -16.03
C VAL A 85 -9.73 13.80 -16.64
N GLY A 86 -8.56 13.32 -17.06
CA GLY A 86 -8.45 12.02 -17.74
C GLY A 86 -7.13 11.30 -17.53
N SER A 87 -7.15 9.99 -17.77
CA SER A 87 -5.97 9.14 -17.68
C SER A 87 -5.90 8.15 -18.83
N GLN A 88 -4.69 7.81 -19.25
CA GLN A 88 -4.44 6.61 -20.03
C GLN A 88 -4.62 5.40 -19.11
N VAL A 89 -5.52 4.51 -19.49
CA VAL A 89 -5.77 3.26 -18.78
C VAL A 89 -4.91 2.16 -19.39
N ILE A 90 -4.09 1.53 -18.56
CA ILE A 90 -3.22 0.41 -18.94
C ILE A 90 -3.74 -0.83 -18.19
N VAL A 91 -3.99 -1.91 -18.92
CA VAL A 91 -4.48 -3.17 -18.38
C VAL A 91 -3.47 -4.27 -18.67
N ASN A 92 -3.03 -4.97 -17.63
CA ASN A 92 -2.01 -6.03 -17.73
C ASN A 92 -0.79 -5.59 -18.55
N GLY A 93 -0.33 -4.34 -18.30
CA GLY A 93 0.85 -3.76 -18.92
C GLY A 93 0.66 -3.23 -20.34
N THR A 94 -0.55 -3.32 -20.92
CA THR A 94 -0.84 -2.86 -22.28
C THR A 94 -1.81 -1.67 -22.26
N PRO A 95 -1.49 -0.57 -22.94
CA PRO A 95 -2.40 0.57 -23.06
C PRO A 95 -3.73 0.17 -23.69
N LEU A 96 -4.83 0.44 -22.99
CA LEU A 96 -6.18 0.17 -23.48
C LEU A 96 -6.71 1.40 -24.25
N LYS A 97 -6.89 2.52 -23.58
CA LYS A 97 -7.32 3.81 -24.15
C LYS A 97 -7.19 4.94 -23.13
N ASN A 98 -7.32 6.16 -23.61
CA ASN A 98 -7.51 7.33 -22.74
C ASN A 98 -8.98 7.43 -22.34
N MET A 99 -9.23 7.64 -21.05
CA MET A 99 -10.58 7.78 -20.51
C MET A 99 -10.68 9.02 -19.62
N PRO A 100 -11.73 9.85 -19.78
CA PRO A 100 -12.11 10.82 -18.74
C PRO A 100 -12.45 10.09 -17.43
N ALA A 101 -12.23 10.74 -16.29
CA ALA A 101 -12.47 10.16 -14.97
C ALA A 101 -13.90 9.60 -14.83
N LYS A 102 -14.92 10.34 -15.32
CA LYS A 102 -16.33 9.90 -15.28
C LYS A 102 -16.55 8.59 -16.05
N GLU A 103 -15.93 8.44 -17.22
CA GLU A 103 -16.03 7.21 -18.03
C GLU A 103 -15.32 6.06 -17.33
N TYR A 104 -14.12 6.31 -16.81
CA TYR A 104 -13.36 5.30 -16.06
C TYR A 104 -14.14 4.77 -14.85
N PHE A 105 -14.81 5.65 -14.09
CA PHE A 105 -15.63 5.23 -12.95
C PHE A 105 -16.76 4.25 -13.34
N GLN A 106 -17.32 4.38 -14.52
CA GLN A 106 -18.33 3.45 -15.03
C GLN A 106 -17.70 2.15 -15.54
N TYR A 107 -16.49 2.26 -16.09
CA TYR A 107 -15.78 1.15 -16.74
C TYR A 107 -15.05 0.23 -15.75
N LYS A 108 -14.51 0.77 -14.66
CA LYS A 108 -13.57 0.05 -13.78
C LYS A 108 -14.09 -1.27 -13.22
N LYS A 109 -15.40 -1.45 -13.07
CA LYS A 109 -16.00 -2.73 -12.66
C LYS A 109 -15.79 -3.85 -13.68
N GLN A 110 -15.69 -3.49 -14.95
CA GLN A 110 -15.44 -4.46 -16.01
C GLN A 110 -14.02 -5.02 -15.96
N LEU A 111 -13.12 -4.35 -15.21
CA LEU A 111 -11.73 -4.76 -14.98
C LEU A 111 -11.56 -5.78 -13.83
N ILE A 112 -12.62 -6.05 -13.06
CA ILE A 112 -12.57 -7.02 -11.95
C ILE A 112 -12.09 -8.41 -12.41
N PRO A 113 -12.54 -8.97 -13.53
CA PRO A 113 -12.02 -10.25 -14.01
C PRO A 113 -10.51 -10.22 -14.29
N ASP A 114 -9.99 -9.14 -14.90
CA ASP A 114 -8.55 -8.98 -15.16
C ASP A 114 -7.75 -8.88 -13.85
N ILE A 115 -8.28 -8.13 -12.88
CA ILE A 115 -7.68 -7.99 -11.55
C ILE A 115 -7.61 -9.35 -10.84
N LEU A 116 -8.70 -10.11 -10.84
CA LEU A 116 -8.75 -11.42 -10.20
C LEU A 116 -7.88 -12.45 -10.92
N ALA A 117 -7.84 -12.45 -12.24
CA ALA A 117 -6.96 -13.34 -12.99
C ALA A 117 -5.47 -13.09 -12.67
N ALA A 118 -5.07 -11.81 -12.57
CA ALA A 118 -3.72 -11.44 -12.17
C ALA A 118 -3.41 -11.85 -10.72
N TYR A 119 -4.35 -11.61 -9.80
CA TYR A 119 -4.24 -12.03 -8.42
C TYR A 119 -4.12 -13.56 -8.29
N ASP A 120 -5.00 -14.32 -8.92
CA ASP A 120 -5.04 -15.79 -8.86
C ASP A 120 -3.74 -16.40 -9.41
N LYS A 121 -3.16 -15.80 -10.45
CA LYS A 121 -1.86 -16.22 -10.99
C LYS A 121 -0.76 -16.09 -9.94
N LEU A 122 -0.68 -14.96 -9.22
CA LEU A 122 0.27 -14.78 -8.12
C LEU A 122 -0.04 -15.70 -6.94
N ALA A 123 -1.31 -15.81 -6.54
CA ALA A 123 -1.74 -16.63 -5.42
C ALA A 123 -1.51 -18.14 -5.64
N SER A 124 -1.34 -18.57 -6.89
CA SER A 124 -0.95 -19.95 -7.22
C SER A 124 0.55 -20.22 -7.07
N GLN A 125 1.38 -19.19 -7.01
CA GLN A 125 2.85 -19.29 -7.03
C GLN A 125 3.52 -18.93 -5.70
N TYR A 126 2.83 -18.14 -4.86
CA TYR A 126 3.38 -17.59 -3.62
C TYR A 126 2.58 -18.03 -2.40
N ASP A 127 3.25 -18.13 -1.24
CA ASP A 127 2.61 -18.49 0.03
C ASP A 127 1.78 -17.34 0.60
N ILE A 128 2.26 -16.11 0.40
CA ILE A 128 1.62 -14.90 0.95
C ILE A 128 1.59 -13.80 -0.11
N ILE A 129 0.41 -13.20 -0.31
CA ILE A 129 0.26 -11.98 -1.10
C ILE A 129 0.06 -10.80 -0.15
N VAL A 130 0.92 -9.80 -0.25
CA VAL A 130 0.76 -8.53 0.48
C VAL A 130 0.16 -7.49 -0.45
N LEU A 131 -1.09 -7.15 -0.18
CA LEU A 131 -1.85 -6.20 -0.99
C LEU A 131 -1.64 -4.77 -0.47
N GLU A 132 -1.65 -3.81 -1.38
CA GLU A 132 -1.62 -2.38 -1.07
C GLU A 132 -2.87 -1.68 -1.60
N GLY A 133 -3.54 -0.90 -0.74
CA GLY A 133 -4.63 -0.02 -1.14
C GLY A 133 -4.15 1.30 -1.74
N ALA A 134 -5.07 2.11 -2.22
CA ALA A 134 -4.80 3.45 -2.75
C ALA A 134 -5.62 4.52 -2.03
N GLY A 135 -5.01 5.67 -1.71
CA GLY A 135 -5.68 6.75 -0.97
C GLY A 135 -6.17 6.29 0.40
N SER A 136 -7.46 6.47 0.66
CA SER A 136 -8.14 6.10 1.90
C SER A 136 -9.38 5.25 1.63
N PRO A 137 -9.68 4.22 2.45
CA PRO A 137 -10.95 3.49 2.37
C PRO A 137 -12.15 4.33 2.86
N ALA A 138 -11.90 5.50 3.46
CA ALA A 138 -12.93 6.40 3.97
C ALA A 138 -13.49 7.39 2.92
N GLU A 139 -13.08 7.26 1.66
CA GLU A 139 -13.63 8.04 0.54
C GLU A 139 -15.07 7.59 0.24
N ILE A 140 -16.03 8.01 1.08
CA ILE A 140 -17.43 7.56 1.06
C ILE A 140 -18.13 7.79 -0.27
N ASN A 141 -17.75 8.85 -0.99
CA ASN A 141 -18.24 9.18 -2.32
C ASN A 141 -17.76 8.25 -3.43
N LEU A 142 -16.66 7.50 -3.20
CA LEU A 142 -16.07 6.56 -4.16
C LEU A 142 -16.31 5.09 -3.81
N LYS A 143 -16.94 4.83 -2.66
CA LYS A 143 -17.05 3.51 -2.03
C LYS A 143 -17.83 2.50 -2.86
N LYS A 144 -18.91 2.94 -3.52
CA LYS A 144 -19.84 2.04 -4.24
C LYS A 144 -19.15 1.15 -5.29
N ASP A 145 -18.08 1.65 -5.88
CA ASP A 145 -17.36 0.98 -6.96
C ASP A 145 -15.88 0.80 -6.62
N ASP A 146 -15.57 0.59 -5.34
CA ASP A 146 -14.20 0.40 -4.87
C ASP A 146 -13.64 -0.95 -5.34
N ILE A 147 -12.53 -0.89 -6.06
CA ILE A 147 -11.74 -2.05 -6.51
C ILE A 147 -10.32 -2.04 -5.95
N VAL A 148 -10.00 -1.10 -5.05
CA VAL A 148 -8.61 -0.86 -4.60
C VAL A 148 -8.41 -0.96 -3.09
N ASN A 149 -9.44 -0.70 -2.28
CA ASN A 149 -9.36 -0.74 -0.82
C ASN A 149 -10.24 -1.87 -0.27
N MET A 150 -11.34 -1.54 0.43
CA MET A 150 -12.20 -2.55 1.03
C MET A 150 -12.90 -3.44 -0.01
N GLY A 151 -13.18 -2.91 -1.21
CA GLY A 151 -13.69 -3.72 -2.32
C GLY A 151 -12.70 -4.83 -2.70
N MET A 152 -11.42 -4.50 -2.87
CA MET A 152 -10.38 -5.52 -3.15
C MET A 152 -10.19 -6.47 -1.95
N ALA A 153 -10.18 -5.95 -0.72
CA ALA A 153 -10.07 -6.77 0.49
C ALA A 153 -11.21 -7.81 0.59
N LYS A 154 -12.43 -7.45 0.17
CA LYS A 154 -13.58 -8.36 0.12
C LYS A 154 -13.41 -9.43 -0.96
N LEU A 155 -12.94 -9.05 -2.16
CA LEU A 155 -12.80 -9.96 -3.29
C LEU A 155 -11.85 -11.14 -2.99
N VAL A 156 -10.76 -10.87 -2.23
CA VAL A 156 -9.73 -11.89 -1.93
C VAL A 156 -9.70 -12.31 -0.46
N ASP A 157 -10.71 -11.93 0.31
CA ASP A 157 -10.83 -12.20 1.75
C ASP A 157 -9.58 -11.82 2.56
N ALA A 158 -9.06 -10.62 2.33
CA ALA A 158 -7.85 -10.14 2.98
C ALA A 158 -8.14 -9.47 4.32
N PRO A 159 -7.42 -9.82 5.42
CA PRO A 159 -7.33 -8.99 6.61
C PRO A 159 -6.56 -7.70 6.29
N VAL A 160 -6.91 -6.63 7.02
CA VAL A 160 -6.40 -5.28 6.76
C VAL A 160 -5.61 -4.75 7.95
N LEU A 161 -4.44 -4.15 7.68
CA LEU A 161 -3.76 -3.22 8.58
C LEU A 161 -4.00 -1.80 8.08
N LEU A 162 -4.55 -0.95 8.96
CA LEU A 162 -4.81 0.46 8.64
C LEU A 162 -3.67 1.34 9.17
N VAL A 163 -3.04 2.07 8.27
CA VAL A 163 -1.87 2.92 8.54
C VAL A 163 -2.28 4.38 8.64
N GLY A 164 -1.92 5.03 9.74
CA GLY A 164 -2.03 6.48 9.93
C GLY A 164 -0.65 7.15 9.98
N ASP A 165 -0.56 8.37 9.47
CA ASP A 165 0.65 9.21 9.52
C ASP A 165 0.62 10.09 10.79
N ILE A 166 1.51 9.83 11.75
CA ILE A 166 1.56 10.60 13.01
C ILE A 166 2.38 11.90 12.86
N ASP A 167 3.28 11.99 11.90
CA ASP A 167 4.18 13.15 11.70
C ASP A 167 3.39 14.43 11.35
N ARG A 168 2.24 14.27 10.67
CA ARG A 168 1.36 15.39 10.31
C ARG A 168 0.40 15.83 11.41
N GLY A 169 0.36 15.12 12.53
CA GLY A 169 -0.61 15.33 13.61
C GLY A 169 -1.99 14.74 13.30
N GLY A 170 -2.82 14.62 14.35
CA GLY A 170 -4.20 14.16 14.23
C GLY A 170 -4.38 12.66 13.93
N VAL A 171 -3.36 11.83 14.08
CA VAL A 171 -3.40 10.39 13.71
C VAL A 171 -4.52 9.64 14.42
N PHE A 172 -4.81 9.94 15.68
CA PHE A 172 -5.90 9.31 16.43
C PHE A 172 -7.25 9.58 15.77
N ALA A 173 -7.53 10.84 15.43
CA ALA A 173 -8.75 11.24 14.74
C ALA A 173 -8.85 10.60 13.34
N GLN A 174 -7.74 10.54 12.60
CA GLN A 174 -7.70 9.91 11.28
C GLN A 174 -8.02 8.41 11.37
N LEU A 175 -7.42 7.69 12.32
CA LEU A 175 -7.66 6.26 12.51
C LEU A 175 -9.11 6.00 12.93
N VAL A 176 -9.59 6.67 13.98
CA VAL A 176 -10.97 6.51 14.48
C VAL A 176 -11.98 6.93 13.40
N GLY A 177 -11.80 8.09 12.78
CA GLY A 177 -12.70 8.59 11.73
C GLY A 177 -12.76 7.65 10.53
N THR A 178 -11.63 7.11 10.10
CA THR A 178 -11.61 6.11 9.01
C THR A 178 -12.41 4.87 9.40
N ILE A 179 -12.19 4.30 10.58
CA ILE A 179 -12.92 3.11 11.06
C ILE A 179 -14.42 3.39 11.20
N MET A 180 -14.81 4.57 11.67
CA MET A 180 -16.23 4.93 11.83
C MET A 180 -16.96 5.07 10.49
N LEU A 181 -16.28 5.45 9.42
CA LEU A 181 -16.84 5.57 8.07
C LEU A 181 -16.92 4.23 7.31
N LEU A 182 -16.27 3.18 7.82
CA LEU A 182 -16.37 1.85 7.26
C LEU A 182 -17.70 1.17 7.65
N GLU A 183 -18.21 0.32 6.79
CA GLU A 183 -19.32 -0.59 7.11
C GLU A 183 -18.88 -1.64 8.13
N GLU A 184 -19.83 -2.25 8.83
CA GLU A 184 -19.51 -3.23 9.86
C GLU A 184 -18.67 -4.41 9.35
N GLU A 185 -19.03 -4.95 8.19
CA GLU A 185 -18.24 -6.02 7.53
C GLU A 185 -16.82 -5.59 7.20
N GLU A 186 -16.63 -4.36 6.75
CA GLU A 186 -15.33 -3.79 6.43
C GLU A 186 -14.49 -3.56 7.70
N ARG A 187 -15.12 -3.02 8.75
CA ARG A 187 -14.46 -2.86 10.06
C ARG A 187 -13.95 -4.18 10.62
N ARG A 188 -14.70 -5.27 10.46
CA ARG A 188 -14.29 -6.61 10.90
C ARG A 188 -13.03 -7.11 10.16
N ARG A 189 -12.73 -6.61 8.97
CA ARG A 189 -11.51 -6.94 8.24
C ARG A 189 -10.28 -6.22 8.78
N VAL A 190 -10.44 -5.08 9.44
CA VAL A 190 -9.32 -4.35 10.05
C VAL A 190 -8.87 -5.07 11.31
N LYS A 191 -7.69 -5.69 11.25
CA LYS A 191 -7.12 -6.50 12.33
C LYS A 191 -6.09 -5.76 13.16
N GLY A 192 -5.61 -4.61 12.69
CA GLY A 192 -4.65 -3.80 13.41
C GLY A 192 -4.51 -2.41 12.85
N LEU A 193 -4.08 -1.49 13.71
CA LEU A 193 -3.74 -0.11 13.37
C LEU A 193 -2.22 0.04 13.39
N VAL A 194 -1.67 0.83 12.48
CA VAL A 194 -0.25 1.13 12.43
C VAL A 194 -0.06 2.65 12.47
N MET A 195 0.74 3.14 13.41
CA MET A 195 1.14 4.54 13.46
C MET A 195 2.52 4.68 12.82
N ASN A 196 2.57 5.32 11.67
CA ASN A 196 3.79 5.46 10.89
C ASN A 196 4.43 6.84 11.04
N LYS A 197 5.73 6.93 10.76
CA LYS A 197 6.54 8.15 10.82
C LYS A 197 6.64 8.77 12.22
N PHE A 198 6.69 7.95 13.24
CA PHE A 198 6.78 8.39 14.61
C PHE A 198 8.16 9.04 14.91
N ARG A 199 8.13 10.18 15.57
CA ARG A 199 9.32 10.87 16.08
C ARG A 199 9.20 11.06 17.60
N GLY A 200 10.24 10.78 18.33
CA GLY A 200 10.28 11.02 19.77
C GLY A 200 10.24 9.76 20.63
N ASP A 201 9.81 9.94 21.88
CA ASP A 201 9.77 8.85 22.86
C ASP A 201 8.43 8.09 22.82
N LYS A 202 8.49 6.82 22.49
CA LYS A 202 7.33 5.94 22.41
C LYS A 202 6.54 5.87 23.72
N ARG A 203 7.20 6.03 24.88
CA ARG A 203 6.57 6.02 26.21
C ARG A 203 5.52 7.12 26.37
N ILE A 204 5.71 8.26 25.69
CA ILE A 204 4.74 9.37 25.69
C ILE A 204 3.48 9.00 24.90
N LEU A 205 3.60 8.13 23.90
CA LEU A 205 2.49 7.69 23.06
C LEU A 205 1.63 6.60 23.72
N GLU A 206 2.21 5.78 24.59
CA GLU A 206 1.53 4.62 25.19
C GLU A 206 0.19 4.93 25.87
N PRO A 207 0.04 6.00 26.68
CA PRO A 207 -1.27 6.35 27.25
C PRO A 207 -2.32 6.66 26.18
N GLY A 208 -1.91 7.32 25.08
CA GLY A 208 -2.79 7.61 23.96
C GLY A 208 -3.23 6.34 23.21
N ILE A 209 -2.34 5.36 23.07
CA ILE A 209 -2.67 4.06 22.45
C ILE A 209 -3.73 3.32 23.30
N LYS A 210 -3.63 3.36 24.63
CA LYS A 210 -4.64 2.77 25.53
C LYS A 210 -5.99 3.43 25.36
N GLN A 211 -6.03 4.78 25.39
CA GLN A 211 -7.26 5.53 25.15
C GLN A 211 -7.85 5.28 23.76
N LEU A 212 -6.99 5.14 22.73
CA LEU A 212 -7.45 4.78 21.38
C LEU A 212 -8.17 3.42 21.40
N TYR A 213 -7.63 2.43 22.10
CA TYR A 213 -8.23 1.10 22.19
C TYR A 213 -9.59 1.13 22.90
N ASP A 214 -9.75 1.99 23.92
CA ASP A 214 -11.04 2.16 24.63
C ASP A 214 -12.12 2.76 23.70
N ILE A 215 -11.72 3.62 22.75
CA ILE A 215 -12.63 4.25 21.77
C ILE A 215 -12.89 3.31 20.57
N CYS A 216 -11.84 2.66 20.09
CA CYS A 216 -11.85 1.81 18.91
C CYS A 216 -11.09 0.53 19.24
N PRO A 217 -11.79 -0.58 19.58
CA PRO A 217 -11.19 -1.80 20.10
C PRO A 217 -10.47 -2.62 19.00
N ILE A 218 -9.59 -1.95 18.25
CA ILE A 218 -8.68 -2.55 17.28
C ILE A 218 -7.26 -2.31 17.80
N PRO A 219 -6.42 -3.35 17.95
CA PRO A 219 -5.09 -3.19 18.52
C PRO A 219 -4.18 -2.35 17.62
N VAL A 220 -3.32 -1.53 18.23
CA VAL A 220 -2.20 -0.92 17.54
C VAL A 220 -1.12 -1.99 17.34
N ALA A 221 -1.02 -2.52 16.13
CA ALA A 221 -0.09 -3.58 15.75
C ALA A 221 1.38 -3.09 15.69
N GLY A 222 1.59 -1.79 15.50
CA GLY A 222 2.94 -1.25 15.45
C GLY A 222 3.00 0.28 15.43
N VAL A 223 4.12 0.79 15.95
CA VAL A 223 4.52 2.19 15.83
C VAL A 223 5.86 2.19 15.08
N ILE A 224 5.85 2.72 13.86
CA ILE A 224 7.01 2.71 12.96
C ILE A 224 7.69 4.07 13.08
N PRO A 225 8.99 4.10 13.40
CA PRO A 225 9.71 5.35 13.48
C PRO A 225 9.82 6.03 12.11
N TYR A 226 10.00 7.35 12.12
CA TYR A 226 10.35 8.09 10.92
C TYR A 226 11.71 7.65 10.42
N VAL A 227 11.77 7.19 9.18
CA VAL A 227 13.01 6.83 8.50
C VAL A 227 13.10 7.68 7.23
N LYS A 228 14.22 8.36 7.05
CA LYS A 228 14.52 9.02 5.78
C LYS A 228 15.07 7.93 4.85
N LEU A 229 14.31 7.63 3.81
CA LEU A 229 14.71 6.68 2.78
C LEU A 229 15.02 7.49 1.51
N ASP A 230 16.08 7.13 0.84
CA ASP A 230 16.44 7.66 -0.48
C ASP A 230 15.79 6.75 -1.53
N ILE A 231 14.50 6.96 -1.76
CA ILE A 231 13.68 6.20 -2.68
C ILE A 231 13.03 7.21 -3.63
N ASP A 232 12.99 6.89 -4.91
CA ASP A 232 12.31 7.70 -5.92
C ASP A 232 10.86 7.99 -5.49
N ASP A 233 10.44 9.24 -5.62
CA ASP A 233 9.06 9.64 -5.33
C ASP A 233 8.10 8.88 -6.25
N GLU A 234 7.20 8.14 -5.64
CA GLU A 234 6.19 7.33 -6.32
C GLU A 234 5.09 8.18 -6.95
N ASP A 235 4.74 9.29 -6.29
CA ASP A 235 3.68 10.20 -6.68
C ASP A 235 4.26 11.56 -7.13
N SER A 236 4.50 11.71 -8.42
CA SER A 236 4.80 13.01 -9.03
C SER A 236 3.63 14.03 -8.98
N LEU A 237 2.50 13.65 -8.39
CA LEU A 237 1.39 14.56 -8.04
C LEU A 237 1.59 15.24 -6.69
N ALA A 238 2.54 14.81 -5.86
CA ALA A 238 2.95 15.53 -4.67
C ALA A 238 3.83 16.71 -5.11
N SER A 239 3.24 17.89 -5.23
CA SER A 239 3.92 19.15 -5.51
C SER A 239 5.09 19.38 -4.55
N ARG A 240 6.31 19.09 -4.97
CA ARG A 240 7.58 19.69 -4.60
C ARG A 240 8.71 19.03 -5.39
N ILE A 241 8.93 19.55 -6.58
CA ILE A 241 10.24 19.48 -7.20
C ILE A 241 11.06 20.57 -6.51
N GLU A 242 11.77 20.24 -5.45
CA GLU A 242 12.99 20.97 -5.16
C GLU A 242 14.07 20.37 -6.06
N PRO A 243 14.75 21.15 -6.91
CA PRO A 243 15.83 20.63 -7.71
C PRO A 243 16.95 20.18 -6.78
N SER A 244 17.04 18.87 -6.55
CA SER A 244 18.23 18.31 -5.92
C SER A 244 19.39 18.52 -6.88
N ALA A 245 20.35 19.38 -6.47
CA ALA A 245 21.58 19.55 -7.16
C ALA A 245 22.23 18.19 -7.37
N CYS A 246 22.40 17.85 -8.64
CA CYS A 246 23.19 16.72 -9.09
C CYS A 246 24.61 16.87 -8.54
N ASN A 247 24.98 16.14 -7.50
CA ASN A 247 26.36 15.98 -7.09
C ASN A 247 26.73 14.51 -7.02
N LYS A 248 27.55 14.16 -7.99
CA LYS A 248 28.39 12.97 -8.08
C LYS A 248 29.02 12.64 -6.73
N HIS A 249 28.88 11.39 -6.28
CA HIS A 249 30.04 10.55 -5.92
C HIS A 249 29.58 9.11 -5.72
N MET A 250 29.96 8.27 -6.66
CA MET A 250 30.19 6.85 -6.38
C MET A 250 31.27 6.74 -5.29
N ASN A 251 30.99 6.02 -4.23
CA ASN A 251 31.79 4.91 -3.72
C ASN A 251 31.37 4.56 -2.29
N ASN A 252 31.31 3.25 -2.13
CA ASN A 252 31.42 2.46 -0.91
C ASN A 252 30.14 1.86 -0.33
N THR A 253 30.05 0.58 -0.64
CA THR A 253 29.43 -0.51 0.08
C THR A 253 29.56 -0.39 1.59
N GLU A 254 28.41 -0.27 2.27
CA GLU A 254 28.22 -0.87 3.59
C GLU A 254 26.74 -1.19 3.80
N SER A 255 26.49 -2.46 4.06
CA SER A 255 25.21 -3.06 4.36
C SER A 255 24.66 -2.48 5.68
N SER A 256 23.70 -1.55 5.59
CA SER A 256 22.96 -1.11 6.76
C SER A 256 21.64 -1.89 6.84
N THR A 257 21.63 -2.92 7.66
CA THR A 257 20.42 -3.59 8.15
C THR A 257 19.58 -2.60 8.93
N VAL A 258 18.41 -2.25 8.40
CA VAL A 258 17.38 -1.51 9.12
C VAL A 258 16.65 -2.50 10.02
N PRO A 259 16.70 -2.37 11.36
CA PRO A 259 15.96 -3.26 12.24
C PRO A 259 14.47 -2.86 12.22
N LEU A 260 13.65 -3.70 11.61
CA LEU A 260 12.20 -3.65 11.76
C LEU A 260 11.88 -4.27 13.13
N ILE A 261 11.59 -3.44 14.12
CA ILE A 261 11.14 -3.92 15.43
C ILE A 261 9.63 -4.19 15.33
N ILE A 262 9.29 -5.43 15.04
CA ILE A 262 7.92 -5.95 15.25
C ILE A 262 7.84 -6.36 16.71
N CYS A 263 7.03 -5.65 17.51
CA CYS A 263 6.71 -6.09 18.85
C CYS A 263 5.89 -7.39 18.76
N GLN A 264 6.44 -8.48 19.27
CA GLN A 264 5.68 -9.69 19.58
C GLN A 264 4.59 -9.34 20.58
N VAL A 265 3.35 -9.58 20.22
CA VAL A 265 2.24 -9.65 21.15
C VAL A 265 2.37 -11.01 21.81
N SER A 266 2.90 -11.06 23.05
CA SER A 266 2.84 -12.25 23.87
C SER A 266 1.39 -12.55 24.19
N SER A 267 0.91 -13.67 23.66
CA SER A 267 -0.30 -14.32 24.13
C SER A 267 -0.06 -14.81 25.56
N SER A 268 -0.65 -14.12 26.52
CA SER A 268 -0.90 -14.69 27.83
C SER A 268 -2.39 -15.01 27.92
N THR A 269 -2.61 -16.30 28.08
CA THR A 269 -3.83 -17.04 28.41
C THR A 269 -4.79 -16.30 29.34
#